data_563c2dc8cd733b739da9b43185dd543b
#
_entry.id   563c2dc8cd733b739da9b43185dd543b
#
_cell.length_a   1.000
_cell.length_b   1.000
_cell.length_c   1.000
_cell.angle_alpha   90.00
_cell.angle_beta   90.00
_cell.angle_gamma   90.00
#
_symmetry.space_group_name_H-M   'P 1'
#
loop_
_entity.id
_entity.type
_entity.pdbx_description
1 polymer ?
#
loop_
_entity_poly.entity_id
_entity_poly.type
_entity_poly.pdbx_seq_one_letter_code
_entity_poly.pdbx_strand_id
1 'polypeptide(L)'
;MEKINQDRGVTMNKKGFIIVLICICVMCIFAKFKEKSDENKIYTNKDIILAENTVRDYILAMDKRDFNKLDKLLINSDEVISTIKSARKNSIENIVSIDYVRAEPSNLKYKPQVYHINGKEKEFKKGILLDVTYDIKYKNDNQPESNGLNSMIYELVWDDGRYLISSIGTGP
;
A
#
# COMPACT_ATOMS: atom_id res chain seq x y z
N MET A 1 -56.21 34.26 -31.59
CA MET A 1 -56.20 32.92 -30.97
C MET A 1 -54.98 32.81 -30.08
N GLU A 2 -55.15 33.14 -28.84
CA GLU A 2 -54.09 33.17 -27.81
C GLU A 2 -54.12 31.83 -27.07
N LYS A 3 -52.98 31.06 -27.11
CA LYS A 3 -52.83 29.83 -26.33
C LYS A 3 -52.23 30.19 -24.97
N ILE A 4 -53.08 30.10 -23.95
CA ILE A 4 -52.72 30.20 -22.55
C ILE A 4 -51.90 28.95 -22.18
N ASN A 5 -50.61 29.13 -21.90
CA ASN A 5 -49.75 28.12 -21.28
C ASN A 5 -50.10 28.05 -19.79
N GLN A 6 -50.76 26.96 -19.41
CA GLN A 6 -51.14 26.67 -18.03
C GLN A 6 -49.89 26.06 -17.32
N ASP A 7 -49.21 26.89 -16.59
CA ASP A 7 -48.07 26.54 -15.72
C ASP A 7 -48.60 25.67 -14.56
N ARG A 8 -48.37 24.35 -14.61
CA ARG A 8 -48.75 23.43 -13.53
C ARG A 8 -47.69 23.54 -12.42
N GLY A 9 -47.85 24.51 -11.55
CA GLY A 9 -47.16 24.57 -10.30
C GLY A 9 -47.44 23.34 -9.45
N VAL A 10 -46.40 22.51 -9.25
CA VAL A 10 -46.46 21.35 -8.33
C VAL A 10 -46.54 21.88 -6.91
N THR A 11 -47.74 22.01 -6.37
CA THR A 11 -47.96 22.34 -4.95
C THR A 11 -47.61 21.12 -4.09
N MET A 12 -46.38 21.07 -3.61
CA MET A 12 -45.95 20.04 -2.67
C MET A 12 -46.70 20.20 -1.32
N ASN A 13 -47.39 19.19 -0.88
CA ASN A 13 -48.03 19.14 0.43
C ASN A 13 -46.97 19.29 1.54
N LYS A 14 -47.28 20.04 2.63
CA LYS A 14 -46.37 20.26 3.77
C LYS A 14 -45.73 18.97 4.30
N LYS A 15 -46.44 17.84 4.31
CA LYS A 15 -45.89 16.53 4.68
C LYS A 15 -44.85 16.01 3.70
N GLY A 16 -45.04 16.20 2.39
CA GLY A 16 -44.07 15.81 1.37
C GLY A 16 -42.80 16.65 1.46
N PHE A 17 -42.93 17.95 1.76
CA PHE A 17 -41.75 18.84 1.95
C PHE A 17 -40.90 18.41 3.15
N ILE A 18 -41.53 18.03 4.27
CA ILE A 18 -40.80 17.56 5.48
C ILE A 18 -40.04 16.26 5.20
N ILE A 19 -40.69 15.32 4.46
CA ILE A 19 -40.04 14.03 4.09
C ILE A 19 -38.78 14.27 3.22
N VAL A 20 -38.89 15.15 2.22
CA VAL A 20 -37.75 15.49 1.35
C VAL A 20 -36.64 16.14 2.16
N LEU A 21 -36.95 17.02 3.10
CA LEU A 21 -35.94 17.67 3.95
C LEU A 21 -35.23 16.65 4.86
N ILE A 22 -35.95 15.70 5.43
CA ILE A 22 -35.36 14.61 6.23
C ILE A 22 -34.45 13.74 5.38
N CYS A 23 -34.84 13.37 4.15
CA CYS A 23 -34.00 12.59 3.25
C CYS A 23 -32.70 13.32 2.89
N ILE A 24 -32.77 14.65 2.64
CA ILE A 24 -31.59 15.47 2.36
C ILE A 24 -30.66 15.50 3.59
N CYS A 25 -31.21 15.70 4.80
CA CYS A 25 -30.42 15.69 6.03
C CYS A 25 -29.75 14.34 6.28
N VAL A 26 -30.46 13.23 6.06
CA VAL A 26 -29.89 11.88 6.18
C VAL A 26 -28.76 11.66 5.16
N MET A 27 -28.95 12.05 3.90
CA MET A 27 -27.90 11.97 2.90
C MET A 27 -26.67 12.82 3.24
N CYS A 28 -26.87 14.02 3.77
CA CYS A 28 -25.76 14.88 4.24
C CYS A 28 -25.01 14.26 5.43
N ILE A 29 -25.72 13.61 6.35
CA ILE A 29 -25.10 12.89 7.47
C ILE A 29 -24.28 11.71 6.96
N PHE A 30 -24.82 10.90 6.05
CA PHE A 30 -24.10 9.78 5.43
C PHE A 30 -22.87 10.25 4.63
N ALA A 31 -22.97 11.36 3.89
CA ALA A 31 -21.84 11.95 3.17
C ALA A 31 -20.73 12.37 4.14
N LYS A 32 -21.07 13.07 5.25
CA LYS A 32 -20.09 13.45 6.28
C LYS A 32 -19.50 12.25 7.03
N PHE A 33 -20.27 11.18 7.27
CA PHE A 33 -19.74 9.94 7.85
C PHE A 33 -18.77 9.24 6.91
N LYS A 34 -19.07 9.22 5.61
CA LYS A 34 -18.16 8.66 4.59
C LYS A 34 -16.87 9.47 4.46
N GLU A 35 -16.98 10.80 4.43
CA GLU A 35 -15.82 11.70 4.37
C GLU A 35 -14.91 11.54 5.60
N LYS A 36 -15.48 11.45 6.82
CA LYS A 36 -14.73 11.23 8.06
C LYS A 36 -14.12 9.82 8.15
N SER A 37 -14.72 8.81 7.49
CA SER A 37 -14.15 7.46 7.37
C SER A 37 -12.95 7.44 6.41
N ASP A 38 -12.98 8.27 5.36
CA ASP A 38 -11.89 8.38 4.39
C ASP A 38 -10.72 9.25 4.90
N GLU A 39 -10.97 10.24 5.78
CA GLU A 39 -9.91 11.01 6.45
C GLU A 39 -8.99 10.17 7.34
N ASN A 40 -9.45 9.02 7.82
CA ASN A 40 -8.61 8.07 8.58
C ASN A 40 -7.86 7.07 7.70
N LYS A 41 -8.13 7.00 6.39
CA LYS A 41 -7.35 6.17 5.47
C LYS A 41 -6.10 6.93 5.05
N ILE A 42 -4.98 6.55 5.65
CA ILE A 42 -3.65 7.10 5.36
C ILE A 42 -3.27 6.83 3.88
N TYR A 43 -3.82 5.76 3.26
CA TYR A 43 -3.52 5.32 1.90
C TYR A 43 -4.78 5.10 1.09
N THR A 44 -4.73 5.40 -0.21
CA THR A 44 -5.81 5.05 -1.13
C THR A 44 -5.79 3.55 -1.46
N ASN A 45 -6.92 2.97 -1.86
CA ASN A 45 -6.96 1.57 -2.31
C ASN A 45 -5.99 1.34 -3.49
N LYS A 46 -5.80 2.34 -4.34
CA LYS A 46 -4.83 2.28 -5.45
C LYS A 46 -3.39 2.18 -4.94
N ASP A 47 -3.04 2.95 -3.90
CA ASP A 47 -1.71 2.90 -3.29
C ASP A 47 -1.44 1.51 -2.71
N ILE A 48 -2.40 0.94 -1.99
CA ILE A 48 -2.30 -0.39 -1.39
C ILE A 48 -2.06 -1.45 -2.48
N ILE A 49 -2.87 -1.47 -3.54
CA ILE A 49 -2.74 -2.44 -4.64
C ILE A 49 -1.38 -2.32 -5.34
N LEU A 50 -0.90 -1.10 -5.59
CA LEU A 50 0.41 -0.89 -6.24
C LEU A 50 1.56 -1.35 -5.35
N ALA A 51 1.51 -1.06 -4.05
CA ALA A 51 2.52 -1.48 -3.09
C ALA A 51 2.50 -3.01 -2.89
N GLU A 52 1.33 -3.62 -2.77
CA GLU A 52 1.15 -5.06 -2.69
C GLU A 52 1.72 -5.78 -3.91
N ASN A 53 1.45 -5.28 -5.13
CA ASN A 53 2.00 -5.84 -6.35
C ASN A 53 3.54 -5.79 -6.36
N THR A 54 4.13 -4.69 -5.86
CA THR A 54 5.60 -4.58 -5.73
C THR A 54 6.15 -5.65 -4.80
N VAL A 55 5.52 -5.88 -3.64
CA VAL A 55 5.95 -6.91 -2.67
C VAL A 55 5.77 -8.32 -3.25
N ARG A 56 4.64 -8.59 -3.89
CA ARG A 56 4.37 -9.88 -4.54
C ARG A 56 5.41 -10.19 -5.63
N ASP A 57 5.72 -9.21 -6.47
CA ASP A 57 6.75 -9.31 -7.50
C ASP A 57 8.14 -9.56 -6.91
N TYR A 58 8.43 -8.94 -5.75
CA TYR A 58 9.67 -9.13 -5.03
C TYR A 58 9.82 -10.55 -4.48
N ILE A 59 8.78 -11.08 -3.82
CA ILE A 59 8.75 -12.46 -3.30
C ILE A 59 8.88 -13.46 -4.45
N LEU A 60 8.15 -13.25 -5.54
CA LEU A 60 8.25 -14.10 -6.74
C LEU A 60 9.66 -14.05 -7.38
N ALA A 61 10.32 -12.88 -7.36
CA ALA A 61 11.69 -12.74 -7.86
C ALA A 61 12.70 -13.45 -6.94
N MET A 62 12.48 -13.47 -5.62
CA MET A 62 13.27 -14.26 -4.67
C MET A 62 13.14 -15.76 -4.94
N ASP A 63 11.93 -16.27 -5.12
CA ASP A 63 11.67 -17.69 -5.42
C ASP A 63 12.39 -18.11 -6.71
N LYS A 64 12.31 -17.28 -7.75
CA LYS A 64 12.96 -17.51 -9.04
C LYS A 64 14.44 -17.17 -9.09
N ARG A 65 15.00 -16.58 -8.03
CA ARG A 65 16.38 -16.07 -7.97
C ARG A 65 16.68 -15.05 -9.08
N ASP A 66 15.67 -14.26 -9.46
CA ASP A 66 15.81 -13.20 -10.46
C ASP A 66 16.37 -11.93 -9.81
N PHE A 67 17.68 -11.91 -9.64
CA PHE A 67 18.40 -10.80 -9.02
C PHE A 67 18.22 -9.47 -9.79
N ASN A 68 18.11 -9.53 -11.11
CA ASN A 68 17.87 -8.34 -11.92
C ASN A 68 16.49 -7.71 -11.65
N LYS A 69 15.47 -8.54 -11.42
CA LYS A 69 14.14 -8.06 -11.04
C LYS A 69 14.14 -7.55 -9.60
N LEU A 70 14.79 -8.24 -8.67
CA LEU A 70 14.96 -7.80 -7.28
C LEU A 70 15.56 -6.40 -7.20
N ASP A 71 16.66 -6.15 -7.94
CA ASP A 71 17.33 -4.84 -7.96
C ASP A 71 16.42 -3.70 -8.45
N LYS A 72 15.50 -3.99 -9.37
CA LYS A 72 14.55 -3.01 -9.92
C LYS A 72 13.39 -2.69 -8.98
N LEU A 73 13.12 -3.55 -8.01
CA LEU A 73 12.04 -3.41 -7.03
C LEU A 73 12.51 -2.73 -5.74
N LEU A 74 13.82 -2.55 -5.58
CA LEU A 74 14.44 -1.88 -4.44
C LEU A 74 14.78 -0.44 -4.77
N ILE A 75 14.78 0.41 -3.73
CA ILE A 75 15.35 1.74 -3.85
C ILE A 75 16.84 1.64 -4.15
N ASN A 76 17.30 2.40 -5.16
CA ASN A 76 18.72 2.41 -5.54
C ASN A 76 19.51 3.42 -4.67
N SER A 77 19.49 3.24 -3.34
CA SER A 77 20.27 4.05 -2.41
C SER A 77 21.61 3.36 -2.09
N ASP A 78 22.62 4.18 -1.82
CA ASP A 78 23.97 3.69 -1.49
C ASP A 78 23.95 2.80 -0.23
N GLU A 79 23.07 3.11 0.74
CA GLU A 79 22.89 2.36 1.99
C GLU A 79 22.17 1.03 1.75
N VAL A 80 21.07 1.05 0.98
CA VAL A 80 20.25 -0.14 0.68
C VAL A 80 21.01 -1.11 -0.22
N ILE A 81 21.80 -0.60 -1.17
CA ILE A 81 22.64 -1.42 -2.07
C ILE A 81 23.69 -2.19 -1.28
N SER A 82 24.40 -1.52 -0.37
CA SER A 82 25.51 -2.17 0.37
C SER A 82 25.00 -3.23 1.35
N THR A 83 23.95 -2.92 2.10
CA THR A 83 23.45 -3.77 3.18
C THR A 83 22.55 -4.90 2.65
N ILE A 84 21.66 -4.59 1.72
CA ILE A 84 20.62 -5.53 1.27
C ILE A 84 21.14 -6.47 0.18
N LYS A 85 21.98 -6.00 -0.76
CA LYS A 85 22.53 -6.88 -1.82
C LYS A 85 23.44 -7.96 -1.27
N SER A 86 24.31 -7.61 -0.33
CA SER A 86 25.27 -8.56 0.25
C SER A 86 24.60 -9.62 1.13
N ALA A 87 23.76 -9.18 2.07
CA ALA A 87 23.05 -10.09 2.99
C ALA A 87 22.05 -10.99 2.25
N ARG A 88 21.37 -10.47 1.24
CA ARG A 88 20.30 -11.21 0.54
C ARG A 88 20.80 -12.25 -0.43
N LYS A 89 21.90 -12.04 -1.12
CA LYS A 89 22.45 -13.05 -2.02
C LYS A 89 22.68 -14.36 -1.28
N ASN A 90 23.30 -14.30 -0.12
CA ASN A 90 23.59 -15.47 0.70
C ASN A 90 22.33 -16.13 1.26
N SER A 91 21.32 -15.35 1.65
CA SER A 91 20.05 -15.88 2.18
C SER A 91 19.18 -16.46 1.06
N ILE A 92 19.08 -15.79 -0.10
CA ILE A 92 18.25 -16.24 -1.23
C ILE A 92 18.75 -17.54 -1.82
N GLU A 93 20.07 -17.79 -1.85
CA GLU A 93 20.63 -19.07 -2.32
C GLU A 93 20.23 -20.27 -1.46
N ASN A 94 19.88 -20.03 -0.19
CA ASN A 94 19.40 -21.06 0.74
C ASN A 94 17.90 -21.29 0.68
N ILE A 95 17.11 -20.45 0.02
CA ILE A 95 15.66 -20.65 -0.14
C ILE A 95 15.41 -21.86 -1.05
N VAL A 96 14.57 -22.79 -0.61
CA VAL A 96 14.02 -23.88 -1.45
C VAL A 96 12.80 -23.35 -2.20
N SER A 97 11.86 -22.73 -1.47
CA SER A 97 10.66 -22.07 -1.99
C SER A 97 10.26 -20.93 -1.10
N ILE A 98 9.60 -19.92 -1.66
CA ILE A 98 8.95 -18.86 -0.93
C ILE A 98 7.67 -18.48 -1.65
N ASP A 99 6.55 -18.52 -0.93
CA ASP A 99 5.22 -18.25 -1.43
C ASP A 99 4.62 -17.03 -0.74
N TYR A 100 4.17 -16.06 -1.53
CA TYR A 100 3.40 -14.92 -1.04
C TYR A 100 2.03 -15.40 -0.54
N VAL A 101 1.67 -15.00 0.67
CA VAL A 101 0.36 -15.31 1.27
C VAL A 101 -0.55 -14.08 1.24
N ARG A 102 -0.12 -12.98 1.87
CA ARG A 102 -0.89 -11.73 1.91
C ARG A 102 -0.01 -10.53 2.26
N ALA A 103 -0.50 -9.33 1.96
CA ALA A 103 0.00 -8.08 2.51
C ALA A 103 -1.18 -7.19 2.92
N GLU A 104 -1.05 -6.53 4.04
CA GLU A 104 -2.05 -5.62 4.60
C GLU A 104 -1.36 -4.32 5.02
N PRO A 105 -2.03 -3.15 4.92
CA PRO A 105 -1.46 -1.93 5.46
C PRO A 105 -1.17 -2.08 6.94
N SER A 106 0.07 -1.78 7.33
CA SER A 106 0.47 -1.81 8.74
C SER A 106 -0.24 -0.70 9.53
N ASN A 107 -0.44 -0.95 10.82
CA ASN A 107 -0.91 0.07 11.77
C ASN A 107 0.14 1.17 12.02
N LEU A 108 1.38 0.95 11.60
CA LEU A 108 2.45 1.93 11.67
C LEU A 108 2.28 3.00 10.58
N LYS A 109 2.60 4.25 10.94
CA LYS A 109 2.54 5.37 9.99
C LYS A 109 3.88 5.54 9.29
N TYR A 110 3.84 5.64 7.96
CA TYR A 110 5.01 6.06 7.19
C TYR A 110 5.47 7.46 7.63
N LYS A 111 6.78 7.61 7.79
CA LYS A 111 7.42 8.91 8.02
C LYS A 111 8.31 9.23 6.81
N PRO A 112 8.34 10.51 6.35
CA PRO A 112 9.24 10.90 5.27
C PRO A 112 10.67 10.44 5.56
N GLN A 113 11.30 9.87 4.53
CA GLN A 113 12.67 9.32 4.59
C GLN A 113 13.57 10.06 3.63
N VAL A 114 14.83 10.23 4.00
CA VAL A 114 15.87 10.79 3.14
C VAL A 114 16.90 9.70 2.86
N TYR A 115 17.18 9.48 1.58
CA TYR A 115 18.18 8.50 1.12
C TYR A 115 19.23 9.18 0.25
N HIS A 116 20.47 8.67 0.31
CA HIS A 116 21.52 9.06 -0.63
C HIS A 116 21.42 8.19 -1.89
N ILE A 117 21.20 8.85 -3.03
CA ILE A 117 21.10 8.20 -4.34
C ILE A 117 22.12 8.84 -5.27
N ASN A 118 23.10 8.07 -5.72
CA ASN A 118 24.22 8.58 -6.53
C ASN A 118 24.92 9.80 -5.88
N GLY A 119 25.15 9.74 -4.57
CA GLY A 119 25.80 10.80 -3.80
C GLY A 119 24.98 12.06 -3.58
N LYS A 120 23.66 12.04 -3.84
CA LYS A 120 22.73 13.15 -3.60
C LYS A 120 21.62 12.73 -2.68
N GLU A 121 21.24 13.62 -1.77
CA GLU A 121 20.07 13.42 -0.91
C GLU A 121 18.77 13.51 -1.72
N LYS A 122 17.89 12.54 -1.52
CA LYS A 122 16.54 12.53 -2.07
C LYS A 122 15.54 12.23 -0.96
N GLU A 123 14.59 13.14 -0.75
CA GLU A 123 13.51 12.98 0.21
C GLU A 123 12.32 12.28 -0.43
N PHE A 124 11.80 11.24 0.25
CA PHE A 124 10.58 10.54 -0.11
C PHE A 124 9.48 10.90 0.89
N LYS A 125 8.59 11.79 0.48
CA LYS A 125 7.47 12.27 1.32
C LYS A 125 6.30 11.31 1.37
N LYS A 126 6.16 10.46 0.36
CA LYS A 126 5.09 9.47 0.23
C LYS A 126 5.66 8.07 0.29
N GLY A 127 5.09 7.24 1.13
CA GLY A 127 5.42 5.82 1.25
C GLY A 127 4.29 5.08 1.96
N ILE A 128 4.44 3.77 2.11
CA ILE A 128 3.49 2.88 2.78
C ILE A 128 4.25 1.77 3.51
N LEU A 129 3.73 1.38 4.67
CA LEU A 129 4.19 0.18 5.37
C LEU A 129 3.15 -0.92 5.21
N LEU A 130 3.61 -2.11 4.82
CA LEU A 130 2.78 -3.30 4.69
C LEU A 130 3.26 -4.40 5.63
N ASP A 131 2.34 -5.00 6.37
CA ASP A 131 2.54 -6.25 7.08
C ASP A 131 2.38 -7.38 6.08
N VAL A 132 3.48 -8.06 5.75
CA VAL A 132 3.55 -9.06 4.70
C VAL A 132 3.75 -10.44 5.30
N THR A 133 2.85 -11.37 4.96
CA THR A 133 2.95 -12.78 5.33
C THR A 133 3.34 -13.62 4.13
N TYR A 134 4.32 -14.49 4.31
CA TYR A 134 4.80 -15.44 3.30
C TYR A 134 5.13 -16.78 3.94
N ASP A 135 5.10 -17.84 3.16
CA ASP A 135 5.56 -19.18 3.55
C ASP A 135 6.92 -19.41 2.93
N ILE A 136 7.93 -19.74 3.75
CA ILE A 136 9.31 -19.92 3.28
C ILE A 136 9.86 -21.24 3.74
N LYS A 137 10.67 -21.88 2.86
CA LYS A 137 11.40 -23.09 3.15
C LYS A 137 12.86 -22.91 2.78
N TYR A 138 13.73 -23.12 3.75
CA TYR A 138 15.17 -23.09 3.59
C TYR A 138 15.78 -24.48 3.48
N LYS A 139 16.94 -24.56 2.82
CA LYS A 139 17.76 -25.78 2.74
C LYS A 139 18.36 -26.16 4.10
N ASN A 140 18.73 -25.15 4.89
CA ASN A 140 19.40 -25.29 6.17
C ASN A 140 18.64 -24.51 7.24
N ASP A 141 18.55 -25.04 8.46
CA ASP A 141 17.83 -24.44 9.59
C ASP A 141 18.59 -23.26 10.26
N ASN A 142 19.82 -22.96 9.83
CA ASN A 142 20.66 -21.88 10.38
C ASN A 142 20.33 -20.52 9.72
N GLN A 143 19.06 -20.21 9.55
CA GLN A 143 18.61 -18.93 9.01
C GLN A 143 17.95 -18.09 10.11
N PRO A 144 17.94 -16.72 9.98
CA PRO A 144 17.29 -15.85 10.95
C PRO A 144 15.78 -16.14 11.09
N GLU A 145 15.17 -16.63 10.03
CA GLU A 145 13.76 -17.00 9.96
C GLU A 145 13.60 -18.52 9.96
N SER A 146 12.56 -19.00 10.62
CA SER A 146 12.22 -20.43 10.60
C SER A 146 11.47 -20.81 9.34
N ASN A 147 11.54 -22.10 8.98
CA ASN A 147 10.67 -22.65 7.93
C ASN A 147 9.20 -22.49 8.29
N GLY A 148 8.35 -22.22 7.30
CA GLY A 148 6.92 -22.03 7.43
C GLY A 148 6.48 -20.56 7.31
N LEU A 149 5.33 -20.23 7.91
CA LEU A 149 4.75 -18.90 7.85
C LEU A 149 5.58 -17.89 8.64
N ASN A 150 5.98 -16.82 7.97
CA ASN A 150 6.68 -15.68 8.54
C ASN A 150 5.94 -14.39 8.20
N SER A 151 6.16 -13.36 9.01
CA SER A 151 5.61 -12.04 8.77
C SER A 151 6.69 -10.98 8.98
N MET A 152 6.77 -10.04 8.03
CA MET A 152 7.69 -8.90 8.10
C MET A 152 7.01 -7.62 7.64
N ILE A 153 7.50 -6.50 8.15
CA ILE A 153 7.09 -5.19 7.69
C ILE A 153 7.95 -4.79 6.50
N TYR A 154 7.29 -4.48 5.39
CA TYR A 154 7.89 -3.91 4.20
C TYR A 154 7.60 -2.41 4.19
N GLU A 155 8.64 -1.60 4.19
CA GLU A 155 8.54 -0.17 3.96
C GLU A 155 8.76 0.10 2.48
N LEU A 156 7.81 0.79 1.85
CA LEU A 156 7.87 1.17 0.44
C LEU A 156 7.77 2.68 0.31
N VAL A 157 8.59 3.23 -0.57
CA VAL A 157 8.58 4.64 -0.94
C VAL A 157 8.01 4.82 -2.33
N TRP A 158 7.29 5.94 -2.55
CA TRP A 158 6.77 6.30 -3.86
C TRP A 158 7.85 7.03 -4.66
N ASP A 159 8.23 6.48 -5.80
CA ASP A 159 9.20 7.05 -6.71
C ASP A 159 8.73 6.95 -8.16
N ASP A 160 8.59 8.08 -8.81
CA ASP A 160 8.30 8.24 -10.24
C ASP A 160 7.22 7.27 -10.77
N GLY A 161 6.04 7.29 -10.13
CA GLY A 161 4.87 6.51 -10.58
C GLY A 161 4.79 5.07 -10.06
N ARG A 162 5.70 4.62 -9.21
CA ARG A 162 5.74 3.27 -8.64
C ARG A 162 6.19 3.25 -7.19
N TYR A 163 5.89 2.18 -6.50
CA TYR A 163 6.46 1.89 -5.18
C TYR A 163 7.75 1.09 -5.33
N LEU A 164 8.76 1.45 -4.51
CA LEU A 164 10.02 0.72 -4.38
C LEU A 164 10.22 0.35 -2.92
N ILE A 165 10.71 -0.86 -2.65
CA ILE A 165 11.00 -1.32 -1.29
C ILE A 165 12.26 -0.60 -0.80
N SER A 166 12.14 0.06 0.35
CA SER A 166 13.23 0.78 1.00
C SER A 166 13.79 0.05 2.21
N SER A 167 12.95 -0.73 2.90
CA SER A 167 13.34 -1.50 4.07
C SER A 167 12.47 -2.74 4.25
N ILE A 168 13.01 -3.77 4.88
CA ILE A 168 12.30 -4.97 5.32
C ILE A 168 12.81 -5.31 6.72
N GLY A 169 11.89 -5.46 7.68
CA GLY A 169 12.23 -5.75 9.06
C GLY A 169 11.07 -6.33 9.86
N THR A 170 11.34 -6.65 11.12
CA THR A 170 10.35 -7.20 12.05
C THR A 170 9.52 -6.12 12.77
N GLY A 171 9.73 -4.85 12.43
CA GLY A 171 9.16 -3.71 13.13
C GLY A 171 9.93 -3.32 14.39
N PRO A 172 9.54 -2.18 15.00
CA PRO A 172 10.14 -1.72 16.24
C PRO A 172 9.79 -2.63 17.42
#